data_ab2e963ca235f87d2b46c5e2da8332d2
#
_entry.id   ab2e963ca235f87d2b46c5e2da8332d2
#
_cell.length_a   1.000
_cell.length_b   1.000
_cell.length_c   1.000
_cell.angle_alpha   90.00
_cell.angle_beta   90.00
_cell.angle_gamma   90.00
#
_symmetry.space_group_name_H-M   'P 1'
#
loop_
_entity.id
_entity.type
_entity.pdbx_description
1 polymer ?
#
loop_
_entity_poly.entity_id
_entity_poly.type
_entity_poly.pdbx_seq_one_letter_code
_entity_poly.pdbx_strand_id
1 'polypeptide(L)'
;VANRWGVFKDIYCAGNDSSILFLKQVLTEVCELFPSSRIHIGGDEAPKVRWHSCDKCQNRIAEQGLNDEHELQTWFIEEIGLFLESKGKTIIGWDEILEGGLPDGAVVQSWRGMSGASQAIELGSDVIVSPTSHCYLDYPLSSTDLKKVYSFNPRPETVGDGRVLGGECNMWTEHTPQHLVESMVFPRAIGLSEVLWSGPEFTGASGAYSDFIKRLEPHLDRLSILKVDYGMESVPVTLSLAVQSKKLYATLTPSAEYIKGTTHFNGDSVLLGQSIEVESHGIISVSINYRG
;
A
#
# COMPACT_ATOMS: atom_id res chain seq x y z
N VAL A 1 -20.29 -17.93 6.46
CA VAL A 1 -19.11 -17.57 5.66
C VAL A 1 -19.47 -16.36 4.85
N ALA A 2 -18.62 -15.32 4.92
CA ALA A 2 -18.80 -14.10 4.13
C ALA A 2 -18.71 -14.43 2.62
N ASN A 3 -19.59 -13.81 1.83
CA ASN A 3 -19.66 -13.98 0.39
C ASN A 3 -19.51 -12.65 -0.38
N ARG A 4 -19.00 -11.63 0.31
CA ARG A 4 -18.71 -10.29 -0.22
C ARG A 4 -17.53 -9.69 0.52
N TRP A 5 -16.92 -8.67 -0.03
CA TRP A 5 -15.86 -7.89 0.60
C TRP A 5 -16.36 -7.10 1.82
N GLY A 6 -15.49 -6.90 2.80
CA GLY A 6 -15.73 -6.05 3.96
C GLY A 6 -15.26 -6.65 5.28
N VAL A 7 -15.26 -5.83 6.30
CA VAL A 7 -14.96 -6.22 7.68
C VAL A 7 -16.23 -6.81 8.31
N PHE A 8 -16.16 -8.05 8.76
CA PHE A 8 -17.30 -8.78 9.30
C PHE A 8 -17.09 -9.17 10.77
N LYS A 9 -18.21 -9.40 11.48
CA LYS A 9 -18.20 -9.89 12.85
C LYS A 9 -17.75 -11.35 12.98
N ASP A 10 -17.64 -12.08 11.86
CA ASP A 10 -17.28 -13.48 11.79
C ASP A 10 -15.77 -13.63 11.77
N ILE A 11 -15.17 -13.86 12.95
CA ILE A 11 -13.76 -14.15 13.15
C ILE A 11 -13.60 -15.52 13.81
N TYR A 12 -12.42 -16.11 13.81
CA TYR A 12 -12.15 -17.35 14.51
C TYR A 12 -12.43 -17.22 16.01
N CYS A 13 -13.01 -18.26 16.59
CA CYS A 13 -13.26 -18.30 18.04
C CYS A 13 -11.97 -18.66 18.78
N ALA A 14 -11.37 -17.67 19.44
CA ALA A 14 -10.14 -17.85 20.22
C ALA A 14 -10.31 -18.76 21.45
N GLY A 15 -11.54 -18.91 21.98
CA GLY A 15 -11.86 -19.82 23.06
C GLY A 15 -12.08 -21.27 22.61
N ASN A 16 -11.95 -21.59 21.30
CA ASN A 16 -12.20 -22.93 20.77
C ASN A 16 -10.91 -23.58 20.30
N ASP A 17 -10.42 -24.59 21.04
CA ASP A 17 -9.19 -25.33 20.72
C ASP A 17 -9.20 -25.96 19.32
N SER A 18 -10.37 -26.37 18.81
CA SER A 18 -10.48 -26.88 17.46
C SER A 18 -10.16 -25.82 16.39
N SER A 19 -10.43 -24.54 16.66
CA SER A 19 -10.03 -23.45 15.75
C SER A 19 -8.51 -23.28 15.73
N ILE A 20 -7.89 -23.34 16.91
CA ILE A 20 -6.43 -23.24 17.05
C ILE A 20 -5.75 -24.42 16.36
N LEU A 21 -6.25 -25.62 16.60
CA LEU A 21 -5.72 -26.84 15.97
C LEU A 21 -5.83 -26.78 14.45
N PHE A 22 -6.97 -26.34 13.92
CA PHE A 22 -7.18 -26.17 12.49
C PHE A 22 -6.17 -25.19 11.88
N LEU A 23 -5.95 -24.03 12.52
CA LEU A 23 -4.97 -23.06 12.05
C LEU A 23 -3.54 -23.60 12.09
N LYS A 24 -3.17 -24.33 13.16
CA LYS A 24 -1.87 -24.98 13.26
C LYS A 24 -1.65 -26.04 12.15
N GLN A 25 -2.71 -26.74 11.74
CA GLN A 25 -2.65 -27.67 10.60
C GLN A 25 -2.44 -26.94 9.27
N VAL A 26 -3.22 -25.87 9.00
CA VAL A 26 -3.06 -25.03 7.81
C VAL A 26 -1.65 -24.44 7.75
N LEU A 27 -1.18 -23.88 8.86
CA LEU A 27 0.15 -23.27 8.94
C LEU A 27 1.29 -24.29 8.78
N THR A 28 1.06 -25.56 9.11
CA THR A 28 2.03 -26.63 8.82
C THR A 28 2.25 -26.76 7.31
N GLU A 29 1.17 -26.83 6.53
CA GLU A 29 1.26 -26.89 5.06
C GLU A 29 1.88 -25.59 4.48
N VAL A 30 1.51 -24.43 5.02
CA VAL A 30 2.10 -23.14 4.61
C VAL A 30 3.62 -23.13 4.84
N CYS A 31 4.09 -23.63 5.98
CA CYS A 31 5.54 -23.70 6.28
C CYS A 31 6.31 -24.63 5.34
N GLU A 32 5.66 -25.70 4.84
CA GLU A 32 6.24 -26.61 3.86
C GLU A 32 6.32 -25.95 2.46
N LEU A 33 5.31 -25.18 2.08
CA LEU A 33 5.25 -24.52 0.77
C LEU A 33 6.16 -23.27 0.68
N PHE A 34 6.31 -22.53 1.78
CA PHE A 34 7.05 -21.27 1.79
C PHE A 34 8.33 -21.37 2.62
N PRO A 35 9.51 -21.25 1.99
CA PRO A 35 10.80 -21.40 2.68
C PRO A 35 11.17 -20.21 3.57
N SER A 36 10.45 -19.07 3.48
CA SER A 36 10.72 -17.88 4.29
C SER A 36 10.82 -18.21 5.77
N SER A 37 11.73 -17.55 6.48
CA SER A 37 11.81 -17.62 7.94
C SER A 37 10.70 -16.82 8.64
N ARG A 38 9.88 -16.08 7.88
CA ARG A 38 8.78 -15.27 8.40
C ARG A 38 7.47 -15.65 7.73
N ILE A 39 6.38 -15.69 8.52
CA ILE A 39 5.02 -15.96 8.06
C ILE A 39 4.12 -14.83 8.54
N HIS A 40 3.45 -14.17 7.61
CA HIS A 40 2.47 -13.14 7.93
C HIS A 40 1.13 -13.80 8.31
N ILE A 41 0.62 -13.48 9.50
CA ILE A 41 -0.58 -14.10 10.06
C ILE A 41 -1.82 -13.19 10.03
N GLY A 42 -1.72 -11.98 9.50
CA GLY A 42 -2.79 -11.00 9.51
C GLY A 42 -2.92 -10.30 10.88
N GLY A 43 -4.08 -10.44 11.51
CA GLY A 43 -4.38 -9.84 12.82
C GLY A 43 -5.15 -8.53 12.75
N ASP A 44 -5.38 -8.03 11.54
CA ASP A 44 -6.11 -6.82 11.22
C ASP A 44 -7.62 -7.00 11.30
N GLU A 45 -8.31 -5.86 11.48
CA GLU A 45 -9.76 -5.72 11.29
C GLU A 45 -10.60 -6.84 11.91
N ALA A 46 -10.23 -7.30 13.11
CA ALA A 46 -10.90 -8.36 13.85
C ALA A 46 -11.93 -7.80 14.85
N PRO A 47 -13.22 -7.59 14.46
CA PRO A 47 -14.23 -7.08 15.37
C PRO A 47 -14.55 -8.08 16.48
N LYS A 48 -14.29 -7.70 17.71
CA LYS A 48 -14.37 -8.58 18.89
C LYS A 48 -15.80 -8.78 19.45
N VAL A 49 -16.81 -8.24 18.74
CA VAL A 49 -18.23 -8.26 19.20
C VAL A 49 -18.74 -9.66 19.51
N ARG A 50 -18.34 -10.67 18.72
CA ARG A 50 -18.74 -12.07 18.99
C ARG A 50 -17.96 -12.68 20.14
N TRP A 51 -16.71 -12.32 20.33
CA TRP A 51 -15.92 -12.81 21.47
C TRP A 51 -16.51 -12.34 22.79
N HIS A 52 -16.99 -11.09 22.82
CA HIS A 52 -17.63 -10.51 24.00
C HIS A 52 -18.87 -11.31 24.48
N SER A 53 -19.63 -11.91 23.55
CA SER A 53 -20.82 -12.69 23.84
C SER A 53 -20.63 -14.21 23.73
N CYS A 54 -19.41 -14.67 23.54
CA CYS A 54 -19.10 -16.09 23.37
C CYS A 54 -18.61 -16.69 24.68
N ASP A 55 -19.36 -17.65 25.27
CA ASP A 55 -18.99 -18.31 26.51
C ASP A 55 -17.58 -18.92 26.47
N LYS A 56 -17.18 -19.53 25.34
CA LYS A 56 -15.84 -20.11 25.18
C LYS A 56 -14.74 -19.05 25.23
N CYS A 57 -14.95 -17.90 24.60
CA CYS A 57 -13.99 -16.81 24.63
C CYS A 57 -13.89 -16.17 26.02
N GLN A 58 -15.04 -15.96 26.68
CA GLN A 58 -15.08 -15.41 28.06
C GLN A 58 -14.45 -16.40 29.06
N ASN A 59 -14.68 -17.70 28.91
CA ASN A 59 -14.01 -18.70 29.74
C ASN A 59 -12.49 -18.69 29.51
N ARG A 60 -12.03 -18.55 28.26
CA ARG A 60 -10.60 -18.44 27.95
C ARG A 60 -9.96 -17.19 28.57
N ILE A 61 -10.64 -16.06 28.50
CA ILE A 61 -10.21 -14.82 29.18
C ILE A 61 -10.01 -15.09 30.68
N ALA A 62 -11.01 -15.70 31.33
CA ALA A 62 -10.93 -16.03 32.76
C ALA A 62 -9.84 -17.06 33.11
N GLU A 63 -9.69 -18.12 32.30
CA GLU A 63 -8.70 -19.18 32.46
C GLU A 63 -7.26 -18.69 32.33
N GLN A 64 -7.04 -17.75 31.40
CA GLN A 64 -5.72 -17.16 31.12
C GLN A 64 -5.44 -15.91 31.96
N GLY A 65 -6.41 -15.44 32.75
CA GLY A 65 -6.27 -14.23 33.58
C GLY A 65 -6.16 -12.94 32.77
N LEU A 66 -6.78 -12.91 31.58
CA LEU A 66 -6.79 -11.75 30.68
C LEU A 66 -7.85 -10.73 31.12
N ASN A 67 -7.65 -9.46 30.76
CA ASN A 67 -8.55 -8.39 31.13
C ASN A 67 -9.72 -8.22 30.16
N ASP A 68 -9.49 -8.45 28.85
CA ASP A 68 -10.48 -8.19 27.80
C ASP A 68 -10.21 -8.99 26.52
N GLU A 69 -10.98 -8.69 25.48
CA GLU A 69 -10.88 -9.31 24.17
C GLU A 69 -9.65 -8.84 23.35
N HIS A 70 -9.03 -7.71 23.71
CA HIS A 70 -7.77 -7.28 23.08
C HIS A 70 -6.62 -8.15 23.56
N GLU A 71 -6.54 -8.40 24.87
CA GLU A 71 -5.58 -9.36 25.43
C GLU A 71 -5.85 -10.79 24.97
N LEU A 72 -7.13 -11.17 24.75
CA LEU A 72 -7.47 -12.45 24.14
C LEU A 72 -6.94 -12.56 22.71
N GLN A 73 -6.92 -11.48 21.93
CA GLN A 73 -6.29 -11.46 20.60
C GLN A 73 -4.80 -11.68 20.72
N THR A 74 -4.13 -11.00 21.64
CA THR A 74 -2.68 -11.18 21.88
C THR A 74 -2.38 -12.62 22.25
N TRP A 75 -3.10 -13.20 23.23
CA TRP A 75 -2.96 -14.60 23.61
C TRP A 75 -3.14 -15.54 22.41
N PHE A 76 -4.14 -15.30 21.57
CA PHE A 76 -4.40 -16.12 20.38
C PHE A 76 -3.26 -16.03 19.36
N ILE A 77 -2.70 -14.83 19.19
CA ILE A 77 -1.54 -14.60 18.32
C ILE A 77 -0.29 -15.27 18.89
N GLU A 78 -0.07 -15.21 20.21
CA GLU A 78 1.02 -15.90 20.90
C GLU A 78 0.97 -17.41 20.69
N GLU A 79 -0.21 -18.04 20.83
CA GLU A 79 -0.41 -19.46 20.59
C GLU A 79 -0.01 -19.89 19.16
N ILE A 80 -0.29 -19.04 18.20
CA ILE A 80 0.13 -19.24 16.80
C ILE A 80 1.62 -18.94 16.63
N GLY A 81 2.12 -17.90 17.30
CA GLY A 81 3.53 -17.53 17.29
C GLY A 81 4.44 -18.64 17.83
N LEU A 82 4.12 -19.18 19.01
CA LEU A 82 4.83 -20.29 19.63
C LEU A 82 4.83 -21.55 18.73
N PHE A 83 3.69 -21.82 18.08
CA PHE A 83 3.62 -22.90 17.12
C PHE A 83 4.55 -22.67 15.92
N LEU A 84 4.56 -21.47 15.34
CA LEU A 84 5.43 -21.14 14.22
C LEU A 84 6.91 -21.11 14.62
N GLU A 85 7.22 -20.66 15.83
CA GLU A 85 8.57 -20.73 16.40
C GLU A 85 9.07 -22.18 16.49
N SER A 86 8.21 -23.12 16.90
CA SER A 86 8.54 -24.56 16.91
C SER A 86 8.86 -25.11 15.51
N LYS A 87 8.47 -24.39 14.44
CA LYS A 87 8.78 -24.68 13.04
C LYS A 87 9.97 -23.83 12.52
N GLY A 88 10.65 -23.09 13.39
CA GLY A 88 11.75 -22.19 13.04
C GLY A 88 11.29 -20.94 12.25
N LYS A 89 10.06 -20.50 12.45
CA LYS A 89 9.47 -19.34 11.80
C LYS A 89 9.15 -18.23 12.80
N THR A 90 9.22 -16.98 12.36
CA THR A 90 8.80 -15.81 13.10
C THR A 90 7.49 -15.26 12.51
N ILE A 91 6.60 -14.75 13.34
CA ILE A 91 5.36 -14.14 12.87
C ILE A 91 5.59 -12.70 12.40
N ILE A 92 4.81 -12.30 11.38
CA ILE A 92 4.53 -10.91 11.06
C ILE A 92 3.04 -10.70 11.25
N GLY A 93 2.61 -9.56 11.79
CA GLY A 93 1.20 -9.19 11.85
C GLY A 93 1.00 -7.72 11.53
N TRP A 94 -0.22 -7.37 11.11
CA TRP A 94 -0.61 -5.97 10.96
C TRP A 94 -0.57 -5.25 12.30
N ASP A 95 -0.49 -3.93 12.30
CA ASP A 95 -0.24 -3.14 13.52
C ASP A 95 -1.34 -3.23 14.60
N GLU A 96 -2.48 -3.86 14.33
CA GLU A 96 -3.48 -4.22 15.33
C GLU A 96 -2.99 -5.24 16.37
N ILE A 97 -1.93 -6.00 16.05
CA ILE A 97 -1.34 -6.93 17.03
C ILE A 97 -0.72 -6.21 18.24
N LEU A 98 -0.56 -4.88 18.16
CA LEU A 98 -0.10 -4.03 19.25
C LEU A 98 -1.19 -3.74 20.30
N GLU A 99 -2.49 -3.95 19.97
CA GLU A 99 -3.61 -3.42 20.77
C GLU A 99 -3.80 -4.08 22.14
N GLY A 100 -3.41 -5.31 22.32
CA GLY A 100 -3.51 -6.02 23.60
C GLY A 100 -2.15 -6.41 24.19
N GLY A 101 -1.08 -5.92 23.58
CA GLY A 101 0.30 -6.29 23.87
C GLY A 101 0.93 -6.96 22.65
N LEU A 102 2.24 -6.97 22.56
CA LEU A 102 2.96 -7.50 21.43
C LEU A 102 3.62 -8.84 21.80
N PRO A 103 3.34 -9.94 21.10
CA PRO A 103 4.03 -11.21 21.31
C PRO A 103 5.54 -11.09 21.08
N ASP A 104 6.31 -11.78 21.93
CA ASP A 104 7.78 -11.77 21.85
C ASP A 104 8.27 -12.19 20.44
N GLY A 105 9.21 -11.44 19.90
CA GLY A 105 9.81 -11.70 18.61
C GLY A 105 8.92 -11.45 17.39
N ALA A 106 7.68 -10.99 17.56
CA ALA A 106 6.82 -10.63 16.45
C ALA A 106 7.37 -9.43 15.67
N VAL A 107 7.17 -9.44 14.35
CA VAL A 107 7.43 -8.28 13.48
C VAL A 107 6.10 -7.59 13.20
N VAL A 108 6.06 -6.28 13.30
CA VAL A 108 4.86 -5.49 13.05
C VAL A 108 4.87 -4.92 11.64
N GLN A 109 3.79 -5.10 10.87
CA GLN A 109 3.58 -4.37 9.62
C GLN A 109 2.62 -3.21 9.87
N SER A 110 3.15 -1.98 9.81
CA SER A 110 2.37 -0.76 10.07
C SER A 110 1.71 -0.26 8.78
N TRP A 111 0.37 -0.31 8.74
CA TRP A 111 -0.43 0.07 7.58
C TRP A 111 -1.37 1.25 7.83
N ARG A 112 -1.88 1.41 9.06
CA ARG A 112 -2.79 2.50 9.45
C ARG A 112 -2.10 3.87 9.53
N GLY A 113 -0.79 3.91 9.32
CA GLY A 113 0.07 5.09 9.37
C GLY A 113 1.45 4.71 9.90
N MET A 114 2.20 5.68 10.42
CA MET A 114 3.55 5.45 10.97
C MET A 114 3.55 5.29 12.50
N SER A 115 2.42 5.52 13.18
CA SER A 115 2.34 5.41 14.65
C SER A 115 2.55 3.98 15.14
N GLY A 116 2.00 2.98 14.44
CA GLY A 116 2.25 1.57 14.76
C GLY A 116 3.72 1.20 14.62
N ALA A 117 4.39 1.74 13.60
CA ALA A 117 5.83 1.54 13.42
C ALA A 117 6.64 2.16 14.57
N SER A 118 6.29 3.38 15.00
CA SER A 118 6.95 4.03 16.15
C SER A 118 6.77 3.20 17.42
N GLN A 119 5.55 2.78 17.71
CA GLN A 119 5.23 1.97 18.89
C GLN A 119 5.98 0.62 18.88
N ALA A 120 6.05 -0.07 17.73
CA ALA A 120 6.78 -1.32 17.61
C ALA A 120 8.27 -1.15 17.91
N ILE A 121 8.89 -0.11 17.35
CA ILE A 121 10.30 0.21 17.58
C ILE A 121 10.58 0.53 19.05
N GLU A 122 9.72 1.30 19.72
CA GLU A 122 9.80 1.60 21.15
C GLU A 122 9.72 0.34 22.02
N LEU A 123 8.93 -0.64 21.58
CA LEU A 123 8.82 -1.96 22.22
C LEU A 123 9.97 -2.92 21.86
N GLY A 124 10.94 -2.49 21.05
CA GLY A 124 12.08 -3.31 20.63
C GLY A 124 11.79 -4.28 19.48
N SER A 125 10.63 -4.16 18.83
CA SER A 125 10.26 -5.03 17.71
C SER A 125 10.62 -4.44 16.36
N ASP A 126 11.06 -5.31 15.45
CA ASP A 126 11.28 -4.96 14.05
C ASP A 126 9.94 -4.62 13.35
N VAL A 127 10.00 -3.75 12.34
CA VAL A 127 8.82 -3.26 11.64
C VAL A 127 8.99 -3.25 10.11
N ILE A 128 7.89 -3.52 9.42
CA ILE A 128 7.72 -3.25 7.98
C ILE A 128 6.75 -2.08 7.86
N VAL A 129 7.03 -1.10 7.00
CA VAL A 129 6.20 0.10 6.84
C VAL A 129 5.47 0.07 5.50
N SER A 130 4.14 0.13 5.56
CA SER A 130 3.27 0.13 4.38
C SER A 130 2.02 1.02 4.58
N PRO A 131 2.20 2.32 4.97
CA PRO A 131 1.07 3.16 5.32
C PRO A 131 0.15 3.40 4.12
N THR A 132 -1.18 3.35 4.37
CA THR A 132 -2.22 3.60 3.36
C THR A 132 -2.02 4.89 2.59
N SER A 133 -1.46 5.90 3.23
CA SER A 133 -1.25 7.23 2.66
C SER A 133 -0.27 7.26 1.47
N HIS A 134 0.65 6.28 1.36
CA HIS A 134 1.71 6.27 0.35
C HIS A 134 1.91 4.91 -0.33
N CYS A 135 1.56 3.82 0.33
CA CYS A 135 1.95 2.47 -0.09
C CYS A 135 0.79 1.63 -0.65
N TYR A 136 -0.47 2.12 -0.57
CA TYR A 136 -1.62 1.40 -1.10
C TYR A 136 -1.87 1.79 -2.56
N LEU A 137 -1.39 0.94 -3.46
CA LEU A 137 -1.44 1.19 -4.90
C LEU A 137 -2.80 0.84 -5.54
N ASP A 138 -3.72 0.24 -4.79
CA ASP A 138 -5.12 0.08 -5.15
C ASP A 138 -5.94 1.36 -4.97
N TYR A 139 -5.42 2.33 -4.22
CA TYR A 139 -6.06 3.64 -4.06
C TYR A 139 -6.01 4.46 -5.37
N PRO A 140 -7.04 5.30 -5.61
CA PRO A 140 -7.10 6.13 -6.82
C PRO A 140 -5.85 6.98 -7.01
N LEU A 141 -5.38 7.11 -8.24
CA LEU A 141 -4.22 7.95 -8.59
C LEU A 141 -4.38 9.40 -8.13
N SER A 142 -5.62 9.90 -7.97
CA SER A 142 -5.90 11.24 -7.42
C SER A 142 -5.52 11.40 -5.96
N SER A 143 -5.35 10.30 -5.21
CA SER A 143 -4.95 10.31 -3.80
C SER A 143 -3.53 9.79 -3.57
N THR A 144 -3.06 8.86 -4.41
CA THR A 144 -1.77 8.17 -4.26
C THR A 144 -1.08 8.09 -5.62
N ASP A 145 -0.72 9.25 -6.17
CA ASP A 145 0.05 9.34 -7.42
C ASP A 145 1.54 8.99 -7.21
N LEU A 146 2.29 8.91 -8.30
CA LEU A 146 3.73 8.60 -8.27
C LEU A 146 4.53 9.57 -7.40
N LYS A 147 4.20 10.87 -7.44
CA LYS A 147 4.89 11.89 -6.64
C LYS A 147 4.62 11.70 -5.16
N LYS A 148 3.39 11.34 -4.80
CA LYS A 148 3.00 11.04 -3.43
C LYS A 148 3.75 9.82 -2.92
N VAL A 149 3.79 8.73 -3.69
CA VAL A 149 4.57 7.53 -3.35
C VAL A 149 6.06 7.86 -3.18
N TYR A 150 6.64 8.63 -4.09
CA TYR A 150 8.05 9.04 -4.02
C TYR A 150 8.37 9.95 -2.84
N SER A 151 7.39 10.68 -2.31
CA SER A 151 7.57 11.54 -1.13
C SER A 151 7.53 10.79 0.20
N PHE A 152 7.36 9.46 0.18
CA PHE A 152 7.28 8.66 1.38
C PHE A 152 8.60 8.69 2.18
N ASN A 153 8.50 8.93 3.49
CA ASN A 153 9.59 8.72 4.42
C ASN A 153 9.37 7.41 5.18
N PRO A 154 10.15 6.36 4.90
CA PRO A 154 9.98 5.06 5.56
C PRO A 154 10.51 5.00 7.00
N ARG A 155 11.12 6.08 7.52
CA ARG A 155 11.68 6.12 8.87
C ARG A 155 10.69 6.74 9.85
N PRO A 156 10.26 6.00 10.88
CA PRO A 156 9.48 6.58 11.98
C PRO A 156 10.29 7.62 12.76
N GLU A 157 9.57 8.61 13.30
CA GLU A 157 10.18 9.66 14.15
C GLU A 157 10.27 9.19 15.60
N THR A 158 10.97 8.08 15.84
CA THR A 158 11.11 7.52 17.19
C THR A 158 12.46 6.81 17.34
N VAL A 159 12.85 6.57 18.58
CA VAL A 159 14.08 5.86 18.95
C VAL A 159 13.71 4.67 19.83
N GLY A 160 14.27 3.52 19.53
CA GLY A 160 14.07 2.28 20.26
C GLY A 160 15.03 1.20 19.75
N ASP A 161 14.92 -0.01 20.28
CA ASP A 161 15.78 -1.13 19.92
C ASP A 161 15.29 -1.87 18.65
N GLY A 162 14.04 -1.62 18.21
CA GLY A 162 13.48 -2.17 16.99
C GLY A 162 14.06 -1.52 15.74
N ARG A 163 13.97 -2.22 14.61
CA ARG A 163 14.53 -1.78 13.31
C ARG A 163 13.44 -1.74 12.24
N VAL A 164 13.55 -0.77 11.34
CA VAL A 164 12.80 -0.81 10.09
C VAL A 164 13.46 -1.79 9.14
N LEU A 165 12.80 -2.91 8.85
CA LEU A 165 13.30 -3.94 7.93
C LEU A 165 13.17 -3.51 6.47
N GLY A 166 12.19 -2.65 6.18
CA GLY A 166 11.89 -2.13 4.86
C GLY A 166 10.46 -1.65 4.76
N GLY A 167 9.98 -1.49 3.54
CA GLY A 167 8.59 -1.13 3.24
C GLY A 167 7.99 -2.03 2.18
N GLU A 168 6.67 -1.94 2.05
CA GLU A 168 5.90 -2.73 1.11
C GLU A 168 4.83 -1.85 0.46
N CYS A 169 4.53 -2.10 -0.82
CA CYS A 169 3.34 -1.56 -1.45
C CYS A 169 2.28 -2.64 -1.62
N ASN A 170 1.05 -2.28 -1.27
CA ASN A 170 -0.10 -3.18 -1.30
C ASN A 170 -0.95 -2.94 -2.54
N MET A 171 -1.44 -4.02 -3.13
CA MET A 171 -2.41 -4.01 -4.23
C MET A 171 -3.57 -4.94 -3.86
N TRP A 172 -4.57 -4.39 -3.17
CA TRP A 172 -5.80 -5.08 -2.87
C TRP A 172 -6.74 -5.06 -4.08
N THR A 173 -7.53 -6.10 -4.23
CA THR A 173 -8.31 -6.30 -5.46
C THR A 173 -9.82 -6.10 -5.29
N GLU A 174 -10.26 -5.56 -4.16
CA GLU A 174 -11.67 -5.23 -3.92
C GLU A 174 -12.22 -4.25 -4.95
N HIS A 175 -11.40 -3.27 -5.35
CA HIS A 175 -11.79 -2.21 -6.28
C HIS A 175 -10.91 -2.15 -7.54
N THR A 176 -9.90 -3.03 -7.63
CA THR A 176 -8.97 -3.06 -8.77
C THR A 176 -9.17 -4.35 -9.56
N PRO A 177 -9.90 -4.34 -10.69
CA PRO A 177 -10.03 -5.51 -11.53
C PRO A 177 -8.68 -5.91 -12.16
N GLN A 178 -8.53 -7.19 -12.47
CA GLN A 178 -7.26 -7.78 -12.92
C GLN A 178 -6.56 -7.00 -14.06
N HIS A 179 -7.33 -6.48 -15.02
CA HIS A 179 -6.77 -5.74 -16.16
C HIS A 179 -6.19 -4.37 -15.80
N LEU A 180 -6.45 -3.85 -14.60
CA LEU A 180 -5.90 -2.58 -14.11
C LEU A 180 -4.71 -2.76 -13.14
N VAL A 181 -4.42 -3.98 -12.69
CA VAL A 181 -3.38 -4.23 -11.67
C VAL A 181 -2.02 -3.68 -12.12
N GLU A 182 -1.56 -4.02 -13.32
CA GLU A 182 -0.26 -3.55 -13.79
C GLU A 182 -0.20 -2.02 -13.90
N SER A 183 -1.25 -1.40 -14.43
CA SER A 183 -1.33 0.05 -14.59
C SER A 183 -1.45 0.80 -13.26
N MET A 184 -1.99 0.16 -12.25
CA MET A 184 -2.05 0.71 -10.89
C MET A 184 -0.74 0.50 -10.12
N VAL A 185 0.01 -0.58 -10.38
CA VAL A 185 1.28 -0.86 -9.72
C VAL A 185 2.42 -0.05 -10.33
N PHE A 186 2.55 -0.05 -11.65
CA PHE A 186 3.64 0.65 -12.34
C PHE A 186 3.16 1.98 -12.93
N PRO A 187 3.99 3.04 -12.82
CA PRO A 187 5.37 3.09 -12.34
C PRO A 187 5.53 3.33 -10.82
N ARG A 188 4.44 3.38 -10.02
CA ARG A 188 4.49 3.74 -8.60
C ARG A 188 5.38 2.82 -7.78
N ALA A 189 5.37 1.53 -8.04
CA ALA A 189 6.26 0.57 -7.39
C ALA A 189 7.75 0.85 -7.67
N ILE A 190 8.10 1.38 -8.86
CA ILE A 190 9.46 1.81 -9.16
C ILE A 190 9.85 3.01 -8.29
N GLY A 191 8.92 3.97 -8.10
CA GLY A 191 9.13 5.10 -7.20
C GLY A 191 9.37 4.66 -5.77
N LEU A 192 8.53 3.75 -5.25
CA LEU A 192 8.72 3.20 -3.90
C LEU A 192 10.05 2.43 -3.77
N SER A 193 10.43 1.67 -4.79
CA SER A 193 11.71 0.93 -4.79
C SER A 193 12.89 1.87 -4.63
N GLU A 194 12.91 3.02 -5.30
CA GLU A 194 13.97 4.01 -5.13
C GLU A 194 13.94 4.63 -3.74
N VAL A 195 12.76 4.93 -3.20
CA VAL A 195 12.60 5.46 -1.82
C VAL A 195 13.21 4.51 -0.79
N LEU A 196 12.88 3.23 -0.89
CA LEU A 196 13.35 2.22 0.07
C LEU A 196 14.84 1.91 -0.09
N TRP A 197 15.37 1.96 -1.31
CA TRP A 197 16.77 1.68 -1.59
C TRP A 197 17.70 2.83 -1.22
N SER A 198 17.31 4.06 -1.56
CA SER A 198 18.16 5.25 -1.43
C SER A 198 17.98 5.99 -0.12
N GLY A 199 16.84 5.83 0.54
CA GLY A 199 16.49 6.47 1.81
C GLY A 199 16.04 7.92 1.69
N PRO A 200 15.44 8.46 2.76
CA PRO A 200 14.77 9.76 2.75
C PRO A 200 15.73 10.94 2.57
N GLU A 201 17.00 10.83 2.91
CA GLU A 201 17.99 11.88 2.68
C GLU A 201 18.23 12.12 1.19
N PHE A 202 18.17 11.08 0.38
CA PHE A 202 18.32 11.17 -1.07
C PHE A 202 17.01 11.63 -1.72
N THR A 203 15.90 10.95 -1.42
CA THR A 203 14.60 11.21 -2.07
C THR A 203 13.94 12.52 -1.62
N GLY A 204 14.27 13.01 -0.41
CA GLY A 204 13.81 14.30 0.10
C GLY A 204 14.64 15.50 -0.35
N ALA A 205 15.77 15.29 -1.06
CA ALA A 205 16.60 16.39 -1.55
C ALA A 205 15.88 17.23 -2.61
N SER A 206 16.23 18.52 -2.68
CA SER A 206 15.68 19.42 -3.70
C SER A 206 15.98 18.91 -5.10
N GLY A 207 14.96 18.78 -5.94
CA GLY A 207 15.09 18.28 -7.32
C GLY A 207 15.11 16.75 -7.46
N ALA A 208 15.16 15.97 -6.36
CA ALA A 208 15.25 14.51 -6.41
C ALA A 208 14.13 13.86 -7.24
N TYR A 209 12.89 14.31 -7.08
CA TYR A 209 11.76 13.78 -7.87
C TYR A 209 11.93 14.09 -9.38
N SER A 210 12.37 15.30 -9.73
CA SER A 210 12.61 15.66 -11.14
C SER A 210 13.72 14.79 -11.77
N ASP A 211 14.77 14.51 -11.01
CA ASP A 211 15.85 13.63 -11.46
C ASP A 211 15.40 12.15 -11.50
N PHE A 212 14.54 11.72 -10.58
CA PHE A 212 13.89 10.41 -10.65
C PHE A 212 13.08 10.24 -11.93
N ILE A 213 12.27 11.21 -12.32
CA ILE A 213 11.48 11.17 -13.55
C ILE A 213 12.36 10.94 -14.78
N LYS A 214 13.53 11.59 -14.86
CA LYS A 214 14.50 11.34 -15.96
C LYS A 214 15.03 9.91 -15.95
N ARG A 215 15.28 9.34 -14.79
CA ARG A 215 15.72 7.93 -14.65
C ARG A 215 14.60 6.93 -14.89
N LEU A 216 13.35 7.34 -14.66
CA LEU A 216 12.17 6.51 -14.89
C LEU A 216 11.97 6.22 -16.38
N GLU A 217 12.27 7.16 -17.28
CA GLU A 217 12.00 7.03 -18.71
C GLU A 217 12.54 5.71 -19.32
N PRO A 218 13.83 5.32 -19.14
CA PRO A 218 14.31 4.04 -19.64
C PRO A 218 13.69 2.82 -18.92
N HIS A 219 13.09 2.97 -17.73
CA HIS A 219 12.34 1.88 -17.11
C HIS A 219 10.98 1.67 -17.77
N LEU A 220 10.34 2.74 -18.26
CA LEU A 220 9.09 2.61 -19.02
C LEU A 220 9.34 1.85 -20.35
N ASP A 221 10.46 2.08 -21.00
CA ASP A 221 10.87 1.31 -22.19
C ASP A 221 11.04 -0.18 -21.85
N ARG A 222 11.68 -0.50 -20.71
CA ARG A 222 11.83 -1.89 -20.24
C ARG A 222 10.47 -2.54 -19.93
N LEU A 223 9.56 -1.82 -19.29
CA LEU A 223 8.20 -2.30 -19.04
C LEU A 223 7.47 -2.60 -20.37
N SER A 224 7.64 -1.72 -21.37
CA SER A 224 7.07 -1.93 -22.71
C SER A 224 7.64 -3.19 -23.39
N ILE A 225 8.94 -3.43 -23.30
CA ILE A 225 9.60 -4.66 -23.82
C ILE A 225 9.04 -5.90 -23.10
N LEU A 226 8.83 -5.81 -21.78
CA LEU A 226 8.25 -6.87 -20.98
C LEU A 226 6.74 -7.04 -21.17
N LYS A 227 6.10 -6.18 -21.95
CA LYS A 227 4.65 -6.13 -22.19
C LYS A 227 3.83 -5.89 -20.92
N VAL A 228 4.39 -5.16 -19.97
CA VAL A 228 3.68 -4.71 -18.78
C VAL A 228 2.83 -3.49 -19.15
N ASP A 229 1.56 -3.52 -18.78
CA ASP A 229 0.60 -2.44 -19.04
C ASP A 229 0.68 -1.38 -17.94
N TYR A 230 1.78 -0.59 -17.91
CA TYR A 230 1.97 0.43 -16.89
C TYR A 230 1.04 1.62 -17.08
N GLY A 231 0.66 2.23 -15.95
CA GLY A 231 -0.29 3.32 -15.88
C GLY A 231 0.31 4.72 -16.01
N MET A 232 -0.56 5.72 -16.02
CA MET A 232 -0.23 7.14 -16.06
C MET A 232 -0.35 7.82 -14.70
N GLU A 233 0.18 9.05 -14.60
CA GLU A 233 -0.17 10.01 -13.56
C GLU A 233 -1.70 10.27 -13.56
N SER A 234 -2.25 10.64 -12.42
CA SER A 234 -3.71 10.86 -12.25
C SER A 234 -4.29 11.87 -13.23
N VAL A 235 -3.50 12.84 -13.64
CA VAL A 235 -3.86 13.87 -14.62
C VAL A 235 -2.73 13.96 -15.65
N PRO A 236 -2.77 13.13 -16.71
CA PRO A 236 -1.71 13.09 -17.70
C PRO A 236 -1.54 14.41 -18.46
N VAL A 237 -2.63 15.16 -18.62
CA VAL A 237 -2.62 16.46 -19.31
C VAL A 237 -3.54 17.43 -18.55
N THR A 238 -3.03 18.61 -18.26
CA THR A 238 -3.79 19.67 -17.61
C THR A 238 -4.25 20.70 -18.64
N LEU A 239 -5.54 21.01 -18.64
CA LEU A 239 -6.11 22.11 -19.40
C LEU A 239 -6.02 23.40 -18.58
N SER A 240 -5.33 24.40 -19.10
CA SER A 240 -5.35 25.77 -18.56
C SER A 240 -6.04 26.71 -19.53
N LEU A 241 -6.82 27.64 -18.99
CA LEU A 241 -7.51 28.69 -19.74
C LEU A 241 -6.94 30.06 -19.34
N ALA A 242 -6.60 30.87 -20.31
CA ALA A 242 -6.10 32.23 -20.07
C ALA A 242 -6.78 33.23 -21.02
N VAL A 243 -7.09 34.43 -20.52
CA VAL A 243 -7.59 35.53 -21.34
C VAL A 243 -6.44 36.50 -21.62
N GLN A 244 -6.11 36.68 -22.88
CA GLN A 244 -5.10 37.63 -23.35
C GLN A 244 -5.69 38.50 -24.45
N SER A 245 -5.54 39.83 -24.31
CA SER A 245 -6.04 40.81 -25.30
C SER A 245 -7.51 40.58 -25.68
N LYS A 246 -8.38 40.29 -24.70
CA LYS A 246 -9.81 39.99 -24.85
C LYS A 246 -10.12 38.69 -25.64
N LYS A 247 -9.16 37.80 -25.83
CA LYS A 247 -9.29 36.49 -26.45
C LYS A 247 -9.03 35.42 -25.43
N LEU A 248 -9.76 34.29 -25.51
CA LEU A 248 -9.59 33.12 -24.68
C LEU A 248 -8.59 32.18 -25.33
N TYR A 249 -7.63 31.72 -24.55
CA TYR A 249 -6.64 30.71 -24.96
C TYR A 249 -6.75 29.47 -24.07
N ALA A 250 -6.66 28.32 -24.71
CA ALA A 250 -6.56 27.02 -24.04
C ALA A 250 -5.17 26.44 -24.28
N THR A 251 -4.56 25.92 -23.24
CA THR A 251 -3.27 25.21 -23.29
C THR A 251 -3.40 23.87 -22.61
N LEU A 252 -2.98 22.80 -23.30
CA LEU A 252 -2.90 21.43 -22.76
C LEU A 252 -1.45 21.13 -22.42
N THR A 253 -1.13 21.08 -21.14
CA THR A 253 0.23 20.86 -20.66
C THR A 253 0.36 19.42 -20.14
N PRO A 254 1.33 18.62 -20.64
CA PRO A 254 1.57 17.29 -20.09
C PRO A 254 2.11 17.36 -18.66
N SER A 255 1.69 16.44 -17.80
CA SER A 255 2.14 16.37 -16.40
C SER A 255 3.59 15.88 -16.27
N ALA A 256 4.13 15.20 -17.29
CA ALA A 256 5.51 14.73 -17.35
C ALA A 256 6.06 14.79 -18.78
N GLU A 257 7.38 14.93 -18.92
CA GLU A 257 8.05 15.06 -20.23
C GLU A 257 7.90 13.82 -21.12
N TYR A 258 7.73 12.63 -20.53
CA TYR A 258 7.50 11.37 -21.26
C TYR A 258 6.09 11.23 -21.81
N ILE A 259 5.15 12.09 -21.42
CA ILE A 259 3.79 12.07 -21.95
C ILE A 259 3.80 12.77 -23.31
N LYS A 260 3.70 11.96 -24.35
CA LYS A 260 3.60 12.42 -25.74
C LYS A 260 2.21 12.11 -26.26
N GLY A 261 1.69 12.96 -27.09
CA GLY A 261 0.38 12.75 -27.68
C GLY A 261 0.05 13.80 -28.72
N THR A 262 -1.03 13.54 -29.42
CA THR A 262 -1.64 14.49 -30.34
C THR A 262 -2.89 15.06 -29.72
N THR A 263 -3.07 16.35 -29.84
CA THR A 263 -4.29 17.05 -29.47
C THR A 263 -4.97 17.55 -30.72
N HIS A 264 -6.29 17.57 -30.70
CA HIS A 264 -7.07 18.13 -31.77
C HIS A 264 -8.06 19.16 -31.20
N PHE A 265 -8.12 20.31 -31.81
CA PHE A 265 -9.13 21.30 -31.52
C PHE A 265 -10.00 21.50 -32.77
N ASN A 266 -11.29 21.22 -32.65
CA ASN A 266 -12.23 21.24 -33.79
C ASN A 266 -11.75 20.42 -35.01
N GLY A 267 -10.96 19.40 -34.80
CA GLY A 267 -10.39 18.54 -35.84
C GLY A 267 -8.96 18.88 -36.29
N ASP A 268 -8.46 20.06 -35.96
CA ASP A 268 -7.07 20.44 -36.29
C ASP A 268 -6.07 19.93 -35.24
N SER A 269 -4.94 19.43 -35.69
CA SER A 269 -3.88 18.93 -34.80
C SER A 269 -3.13 20.08 -34.13
N VAL A 270 -2.94 19.98 -32.81
CA VAL A 270 -2.21 20.92 -31.97
C VAL A 270 -1.19 20.19 -31.12
N LEU A 271 0.00 20.74 -30.96
CA LEU A 271 1.02 20.16 -30.10
C LEU A 271 0.68 20.36 -28.60
N LEU A 272 0.99 19.37 -27.77
CA LEU A 272 0.95 19.53 -26.33
C LEU A 272 1.89 20.69 -25.90
N GLY A 273 1.41 21.53 -24.98
CA GLY A 273 2.10 22.74 -24.57
C GLY A 273 1.84 23.97 -25.43
N GLN A 274 1.24 23.82 -26.60
CA GLN A 274 0.88 24.96 -27.46
C GLN A 274 -0.45 25.58 -27.02
N SER A 275 -0.51 26.89 -26.93
CA SER A 275 -1.74 27.63 -26.68
C SER A 275 -2.54 27.80 -27.96
N ILE A 276 -3.83 27.55 -27.89
CA ILE A 276 -4.78 27.74 -28.98
C ILE A 276 -5.83 28.78 -28.62
N GLU A 277 -6.21 29.62 -29.57
CA GLU A 277 -7.32 30.56 -29.39
C GLU A 277 -8.67 29.82 -29.46
N VAL A 278 -9.54 30.06 -28.49
CA VAL A 278 -10.88 29.49 -28.41
C VAL A 278 -11.90 30.61 -28.69
N GLU A 279 -12.59 30.57 -29.81
CA GLU A 279 -13.45 31.67 -30.21
C GLU A 279 -14.74 31.79 -29.38
N SER A 280 -15.49 30.67 -29.22
CA SER A 280 -16.74 30.69 -28.43
C SER A 280 -17.06 29.38 -27.75
N HIS A 281 -16.99 28.27 -28.47
CA HIS A 281 -17.12 26.91 -27.99
C HIS A 281 -16.38 25.98 -28.95
N GLY A 282 -15.88 24.88 -28.44
CA GLY A 282 -15.16 23.90 -29.23
C GLY A 282 -14.96 22.60 -28.46
N ILE A 283 -14.63 21.57 -29.18
CA ILE A 283 -14.27 20.28 -28.61
C ILE A 283 -12.76 20.15 -28.68
N ILE A 284 -12.13 19.92 -27.52
CA ILE A 284 -10.72 19.54 -27.42
C ILE A 284 -10.70 18.03 -27.16
N SER A 285 -10.10 17.28 -28.07
CA SER A 285 -9.80 15.86 -27.87
C SER A 285 -8.30 15.66 -27.74
N VAL A 286 -7.91 14.80 -26.82
CA VAL A 286 -6.52 14.46 -26.57
C VAL A 286 -6.37 12.97 -26.78
N SER A 287 -5.49 12.59 -27.70
CA SER A 287 -5.03 11.19 -27.84
C SER A 287 -3.62 11.13 -27.31
N ILE A 288 -3.43 10.38 -26.23
CA ILE A 288 -2.13 10.24 -25.60
C ILE A 288 -1.55 8.91 -25.99
N ASN A 289 -0.38 8.93 -26.64
CA ASN A 289 0.41 7.75 -26.88
C ASN A 289 1.31 7.51 -25.68
N TYR A 290 1.06 6.44 -25.01
CA TYR A 290 1.79 6.00 -23.84
C TYR A 290 2.98 5.16 -24.18
N ARG A 291 2.85 4.47 -25.30
CA ARG A 291 3.86 3.59 -25.85
C ARG A 291 4.36 4.26 -27.13
N GLY A 292 5.52 4.85 -27.05
CA GLY A 292 6.20 5.40 -28.23
C GLY A 292 6.45 4.35 -29.30
#